data_2f690da26f53229b4633cf58599bb69f
#
_entry.id   2f690da26f53229b4633cf58599bb69f
#
_cell.length_a   1.000
_cell.length_b   1.000
_cell.length_c   1.000
_cell.angle_alpha   90.00
_cell.angle_beta   90.00
_cell.angle_gamma   90.00
#
_symmetry.space_group_name_H-M   'P 1'
#
loop_
_entity.id
_entity.type
_entity.pdbx_description
1 polymer ?
#
loop_
_entity_poly.entity_id
_entity_poly.type
_entity_poly.pdbx_seq_one_letter_code
_entity_poly.pdbx_strand_id
1 'polypeptide(L)'
;MRGIDTPIRQRRRMVFREVANLAYTSTNLRDDMEALPYKLVDYEESEYWESVYRDRAIIRERIRLAMGMSLRPENRNRPGHLTEGVEESNIAEKYYEPPLMQVIPSACNACPENMYEVTNTCMGCVAHPCQLVCPRGAIRFVKGKSVIDQEKCIRCGKCKEICPYDAITHRERPCKAACGLGAIKSDVHGRAVIDNHMCVSCGQCMVSCPFGAVADKSQIFQLIRAMQSGKSVIAQVAPAFVGQFGPKVTPDMFKTALKELGFADVYETAIGADAGCMAEAEHYVKEVATGQQAFSLTSCCPSWIMMAEHLFPETIDKISPELTPMVATARKIKEDHPDALVVFIGPCASKKLEAMRTTVRSDVDFVITFEELAGMFEARGILVEEIQALDHMEDATAAGRGYGVAGGVASAIEACIKAYYPGTEVRIEHAESLTECKKVLLLAKAGKMNGCLIEGMACPGGCIAGAGTNIALEQAAKELSKFKEAAHDQIPRKNSEQDAEPYGDA
;
A
#
# COMPACT_ATOMS: atom_id res chain seq x y z
N MET A 1 -5.45 -11.34 -3.21
CA MET A 1 -6.56 -11.52 -2.24
C MET A 1 -7.20 -10.19 -1.84
N ARG A 2 -7.15 -9.20 -2.74
CA ARG A 2 -7.76 -7.88 -2.52
C ARG A 2 -9.29 -8.00 -2.53
N GLY A 3 -9.94 -7.35 -1.57
CA GLY A 3 -11.41 -7.29 -1.49
C GLY A 3 -12.12 -8.61 -1.19
N ILE A 4 -11.39 -9.69 -0.97
CA ILE A 4 -11.95 -10.93 -0.46
C ILE A 4 -11.81 -10.91 1.06
N ASP A 5 -12.90 -11.08 1.77
CA ASP A 5 -12.88 -11.22 3.22
C ASP A 5 -12.30 -12.59 3.57
N THR A 6 -11.00 -12.60 3.80
CA THR A 6 -10.26 -13.81 4.17
C THR A 6 -10.08 -13.87 5.68
N PRO A 7 -9.96 -15.07 6.23
CA PRO A 7 -9.65 -15.23 7.64
C PRO A 7 -8.41 -14.47 8.11
N ILE A 8 -7.42 -14.29 7.22
CA ILE A 8 -6.23 -13.46 7.52
C ILE A 8 -6.60 -11.99 7.71
N ARG A 9 -7.51 -11.45 6.89
CA ARG A 9 -8.00 -10.07 7.05
C ARG A 9 -8.81 -9.91 8.33
N GLN A 10 -9.71 -10.84 8.62
CA GLN A 10 -10.50 -10.84 9.84
C GLN A 10 -9.59 -10.84 11.08
N ARG A 11 -8.54 -11.68 11.09
CA ARG A 11 -7.54 -11.69 12.17
C ARG A 11 -6.74 -10.39 12.26
N ARG A 12 -6.36 -9.77 11.13
CA ARG A 12 -5.68 -8.47 11.14
C ARG A 12 -6.58 -7.39 11.72
N ARG A 13 -7.82 -7.31 11.27
CA ARG A 13 -8.82 -6.35 11.76
C ARG A 13 -9.09 -6.55 13.26
N MET A 14 -9.25 -7.80 13.69
CA MET A 14 -9.39 -8.14 15.10
C MET A 14 -8.21 -7.63 15.94
N VAL A 15 -6.96 -7.78 15.46
CA VAL A 15 -5.79 -7.23 16.15
C VAL A 15 -5.83 -5.71 16.19
N PHE A 16 -6.16 -5.03 15.08
CA PHE A 16 -6.29 -3.57 15.07
C PHE A 16 -7.37 -3.08 16.02
N ARG A 17 -8.53 -3.76 16.07
CA ARG A 17 -9.60 -3.46 17.03
C ARG A 17 -9.10 -3.58 18.48
N GLU A 18 -8.44 -4.68 18.83
CA GLU A 18 -7.99 -4.87 20.20
C GLU A 18 -6.85 -3.93 20.59
N VAL A 19 -5.94 -3.59 19.67
CA VAL A 19 -4.92 -2.58 19.92
C VAL A 19 -5.54 -1.19 20.07
N ALA A 20 -6.56 -0.86 19.28
CA ALA A 20 -7.34 0.37 19.49
C ALA A 20 -8.05 0.38 20.85
N ASN A 21 -8.66 -0.74 21.25
CA ASN A 21 -9.26 -0.89 22.59
C ASN A 21 -8.23 -0.66 23.71
N LEU A 22 -7.02 -1.25 23.59
CA LEU A 22 -5.93 -0.97 24.54
C LEU A 22 -5.61 0.51 24.63
N ALA A 23 -5.51 1.19 23.49
CA ALA A 23 -5.23 2.62 23.47
C ALA A 23 -6.33 3.45 24.14
N TYR A 24 -7.60 3.10 23.91
CA TYR A 24 -8.74 3.82 24.51
C TYR A 24 -8.95 3.56 26.00
N THR A 25 -8.75 2.34 26.48
CA THR A 25 -9.30 1.90 27.78
C THR A 25 -8.27 1.34 28.76
N SER A 26 -7.07 0.93 28.30
CA SER A 26 -6.11 0.26 29.19
C SER A 26 -5.55 1.20 30.27
N THR A 27 -5.62 0.75 31.51
CA THR A 27 -4.97 1.37 32.67
C THR A 27 -3.65 0.66 33.05
N ASN A 28 -3.51 -0.61 32.64
CA ASN A 28 -2.29 -1.40 32.80
C ASN A 28 -1.87 -2.03 31.47
N LEU A 29 -1.27 -1.22 30.61
CA LEU A 29 -0.95 -1.58 29.23
C LEU A 29 -0.13 -2.87 29.10
N ARG A 30 0.81 -3.11 30.02
CA ARG A 30 1.67 -4.31 29.96
C ARG A 30 0.88 -5.59 30.16
N ASP A 31 0.11 -5.66 31.23
CA ASP A 31 -0.64 -6.87 31.58
C ASP A 31 -1.77 -7.11 30.57
N ASP A 32 -2.49 -6.05 30.18
CA ASP A 32 -3.56 -6.12 29.19
C ASP A 32 -3.04 -6.60 27.82
N MET A 33 -1.88 -6.08 27.40
CA MET A 33 -1.23 -6.48 26.14
C MET A 33 -0.77 -7.95 26.17
N GLU A 34 -0.13 -8.41 27.27
CA GLU A 34 0.31 -9.81 27.42
C GLU A 34 -0.87 -10.79 27.44
N ALA A 35 -2.05 -10.36 27.90
CA ALA A 35 -3.27 -11.17 27.91
C ALA A 35 -3.91 -11.32 26.50
N LEU A 36 -3.72 -10.36 25.60
CA LEU A 36 -4.41 -10.34 24.30
C LEU A 36 -4.23 -11.62 23.46
N PRO A 37 -3.04 -12.24 23.31
CA PRO A 37 -2.90 -13.45 22.52
C PRO A 37 -3.76 -14.62 23.04
N TYR A 38 -4.02 -14.65 24.33
CA TYR A 38 -4.87 -15.68 24.95
C TYR A 38 -6.36 -15.37 24.82
N LYS A 39 -6.74 -14.09 24.82
CA LYS A 39 -8.09 -13.61 24.54
C LYS A 39 -8.49 -13.85 23.08
N LEU A 40 -7.54 -13.64 22.15
CA LEU A 40 -7.80 -13.66 20.69
C LEU A 40 -7.69 -15.07 20.08
N VAL A 41 -6.99 -15.99 20.75
CA VAL A 41 -6.83 -17.38 20.30
C VAL A 41 -7.14 -18.32 21.45
N ASP A 42 -8.38 -18.81 21.45
CA ASP A 42 -8.81 -19.83 22.42
C ASP A 42 -8.19 -21.18 22.11
N TYR A 43 -8.06 -22.01 23.13
CA TYR A 43 -7.46 -23.34 23.01
C TYR A 43 -8.34 -24.28 22.16
N GLU A 44 -9.65 -24.11 22.18
CA GLU A 44 -10.62 -24.96 21.49
C GLU A 44 -10.93 -24.54 20.05
N GLU A 45 -10.60 -23.29 19.64
CA GLU A 45 -10.98 -22.72 18.35
C GLU A 45 -9.84 -22.59 17.34
N SER A 46 -8.77 -23.38 17.46
CA SER A 46 -7.65 -23.34 16.50
C SER A 46 -8.03 -23.99 15.16
N GLU A 47 -8.90 -23.35 14.38
CA GLU A 47 -9.31 -23.84 13.05
C GLU A 47 -8.25 -23.59 11.94
N TYR A 48 -7.29 -22.68 12.18
CA TYR A 48 -6.44 -22.15 11.13
C TYR A 48 -5.09 -22.85 11.00
N TRP A 49 -4.55 -23.30 12.11
CA TRP A 49 -3.21 -23.82 12.21
C TRP A 49 -3.25 -25.09 13.07
N GLU A 50 -2.42 -26.04 12.77
CA GLU A 50 -2.32 -27.28 13.53
C GLU A 50 -1.88 -27.07 15.00
N SER A 51 -1.64 -25.81 15.43
CA SER A 51 -1.10 -25.50 16.75
C SER A 51 -1.53 -24.14 17.28
N VAL A 52 -2.29 -24.12 18.36
CA VAL A 52 -2.64 -22.94 19.15
C VAL A 52 -1.40 -22.12 19.55
N TYR A 53 -0.30 -22.80 19.85
CA TYR A 53 0.96 -22.10 20.21
C TYR A 53 1.50 -21.29 19.04
N ARG A 54 1.44 -21.81 17.82
CA ARG A 54 1.85 -21.09 16.61
C ARG A 54 0.95 -19.90 16.33
N ASP A 55 -0.36 -20.07 16.49
CA ASP A 55 -1.33 -18.99 16.32
C ASP A 55 -1.08 -17.86 17.31
N ARG A 56 -0.92 -18.18 18.59
CA ARG A 56 -0.57 -17.20 19.62
C ARG A 56 0.75 -16.52 19.34
N ALA A 57 1.75 -17.23 18.87
CA ALA A 57 3.04 -16.65 18.46
C ALA A 57 2.88 -15.65 17.31
N ILE A 58 2.05 -15.94 16.31
CA ILE A 58 1.73 -15.04 15.19
C ILE A 58 0.99 -13.80 15.70
N ILE A 59 -0.03 -13.97 16.54
CA ILE A 59 -0.81 -12.87 17.11
C ILE A 59 0.08 -11.94 17.96
N ARG A 60 1.00 -12.49 18.76
CA ARG A 60 1.98 -11.71 19.54
C ARG A 60 2.79 -10.78 18.66
N GLU A 61 3.30 -11.26 17.54
CA GLU A 61 4.07 -10.43 16.61
C GLU A 61 3.17 -9.41 15.88
N ARG A 62 1.93 -9.78 15.54
CA ARG A 62 0.98 -8.83 14.94
C ARG A 62 0.60 -7.68 15.89
N ILE A 63 0.42 -7.97 17.18
CA ILE A 63 0.14 -6.95 18.21
C ILE A 63 1.32 -5.96 18.26
N ARG A 64 2.57 -6.45 18.27
CA ARG A 64 3.74 -5.59 18.23
C ARG A 64 3.76 -4.66 17.02
N LEU A 65 3.52 -5.21 15.83
CA LEU A 65 3.45 -4.39 14.61
C LEU A 65 2.30 -3.39 14.65
N ALA A 66 1.14 -3.77 15.19
CA ALA A 66 0.00 -2.87 15.35
C ALA A 66 0.26 -1.74 16.38
N MET A 67 1.16 -1.97 17.34
CA MET A 67 1.69 -0.97 18.27
C MET A 67 2.82 -0.11 17.67
N GLY A 68 3.22 -0.33 16.42
CA GLY A 68 4.34 0.33 15.76
C GLY A 68 5.73 -0.27 16.06
N MET A 69 5.81 -1.27 16.95
CA MET A 69 7.05 -1.89 17.37
C MET A 69 7.58 -2.90 16.32
N SER A 70 8.88 -3.19 16.35
CA SER A 70 9.49 -4.26 15.55
C SER A 70 9.18 -5.64 16.09
N LEU A 71 9.31 -6.65 15.22
CA LEU A 71 9.29 -8.06 15.62
C LEU A 71 10.42 -8.34 16.59
N ARG A 72 10.22 -9.35 17.45
CA ARG A 72 11.28 -9.78 18.36
C ARG A 72 12.36 -10.55 17.60
N PRO A 73 13.63 -10.30 17.88
CA PRO A 73 14.72 -11.10 17.31
C PRO A 73 14.63 -12.57 17.70
N GLU A 74 14.77 -13.48 16.73
CA GLU A 74 14.70 -14.94 16.96
C GLU A 74 15.89 -15.52 17.72
N ASN A 75 17.05 -14.86 17.66
CA ASN A 75 18.33 -15.36 18.18
C ASN A 75 18.62 -14.96 19.64
N ARG A 76 17.59 -14.65 20.42
CA ARG A 76 17.76 -14.33 21.85
C ARG A 76 17.89 -15.58 22.70
N ASN A 77 18.84 -15.57 23.63
CA ASN A 77 19.05 -16.65 24.61
C ASN A 77 17.97 -16.72 25.69
N ARG A 78 16.96 -15.84 25.65
CA ARG A 78 15.84 -15.82 26.60
C ARG A 78 14.52 -15.53 25.87
N PRO A 79 13.39 -16.05 26.37
CA PRO A 79 12.07 -15.64 25.87
C PRO A 79 11.89 -14.13 26.05
N GLY A 80 11.57 -13.41 24.97
CA GLY A 80 11.20 -12.01 25.06
C GLY A 80 9.72 -11.85 25.46
N HIS A 81 9.41 -10.87 26.31
CA HIS A 81 8.02 -10.48 26.58
C HIS A 81 7.42 -9.81 25.34
N LEU A 82 6.09 -9.96 25.17
CA LEU A 82 5.36 -9.26 24.11
C LEU A 82 5.52 -7.74 24.25
N THR A 83 5.53 -7.27 25.48
CA THR A 83 5.59 -5.87 25.90
C THR A 83 7.00 -5.26 25.94
N GLU A 84 8.04 -6.00 25.54
CA GLU A 84 9.39 -5.46 25.52
C GLU A 84 9.50 -4.27 24.54
N GLY A 85 9.89 -3.08 25.05
CA GLY A 85 9.97 -1.83 24.30
C GLY A 85 8.63 -1.07 24.18
N VAL A 86 7.59 -1.49 24.89
CA VAL A 86 6.27 -0.85 24.83
C VAL A 86 6.28 0.59 25.33
N GLU A 87 7.17 0.93 26.25
CA GLU A 87 7.30 2.29 26.77
C GLU A 87 7.65 3.30 25.67
N GLU A 88 8.51 2.91 24.75
CA GLU A 88 8.94 3.76 23.63
C GLU A 88 7.80 4.01 22.63
N SER A 89 6.91 3.03 22.46
CA SER A 89 5.76 3.15 21.58
C SER A 89 4.52 3.75 22.26
N ASN A 90 4.47 3.82 23.59
CA ASN A 90 3.35 4.36 24.36
C ASN A 90 3.45 5.89 24.48
N ILE A 91 3.40 6.56 23.36
CA ILE A 91 3.49 8.03 23.24
C ILE A 91 2.34 8.58 22.41
N ALA A 92 2.06 9.88 22.59
CA ALA A 92 1.03 10.60 21.84
C ALA A 92 1.61 11.35 20.62
N GLU A 93 2.68 10.84 20.06
CA GLU A 93 3.41 11.42 18.93
C GLU A 93 3.73 10.31 17.91
N LYS A 94 4.17 10.72 16.72
CA LYS A 94 4.61 9.81 15.68
C LYS A 94 5.75 8.91 16.18
N TYR A 95 5.49 7.61 16.25
CA TYR A 95 6.50 6.59 16.56
C TYR A 95 6.88 5.83 15.30
N TYR A 96 8.16 5.75 15.02
CA TYR A 96 8.68 4.97 13.90
C TYR A 96 10.02 4.34 14.22
N GLU A 97 10.04 3.03 14.15
CA GLU A 97 11.23 2.18 14.22
C GLU A 97 11.36 1.42 12.89
N PRO A 98 12.39 1.66 12.06
CA PRO A 98 12.57 0.93 10.81
C PRO A 98 12.86 -0.56 11.07
N PRO A 99 12.53 -1.46 10.13
CA PRO A 99 11.84 -1.22 8.87
C PRO A 99 10.31 -1.23 9.00
N LEU A 100 9.60 -0.62 8.04
CA LEU A 100 8.14 -0.59 8.02
C LEU A 100 7.53 -1.97 7.71
N MET A 101 8.00 -2.58 6.62
CA MET A 101 7.50 -3.90 6.18
C MET A 101 8.32 -5.01 6.81
N GLN A 102 7.64 -5.97 7.42
CA GLN A 102 8.30 -7.10 8.10
C GLN A 102 7.65 -8.44 7.72
N VAL A 103 8.41 -9.52 7.91
CA VAL A 103 7.93 -10.88 7.72
C VAL A 103 7.86 -11.56 9.09
N ILE A 104 6.68 -11.97 9.50
CA ILE A 104 6.45 -12.74 10.74
C ILE A 104 6.96 -14.17 10.51
N PRO A 105 8.06 -14.60 11.14
CA PRO A 105 8.69 -15.86 10.83
C PRO A 105 7.81 -17.08 11.11
N SER A 106 7.06 -17.04 12.22
CA SER A 106 6.13 -18.10 12.62
C SER A 106 4.94 -18.25 11.66
N ALA A 107 4.58 -17.21 10.91
CA ALA A 107 3.54 -17.26 9.88
C ALA A 107 4.07 -17.65 8.50
N CYS A 108 5.38 -17.51 8.26
CA CYS A 108 5.96 -17.80 6.96
C CYS A 108 6.05 -19.31 6.70
N ASN A 109 5.46 -19.76 5.58
CA ASN A 109 5.41 -21.17 5.23
C ASN A 109 6.58 -21.61 4.31
N ALA A 110 7.66 -20.86 4.22
CA ALA A 110 8.83 -21.16 3.41
C ALA A 110 8.48 -21.65 1.98
N CYS A 111 7.54 -20.94 1.31
CA CYS A 111 7.07 -21.31 -0.02
C CYS A 111 8.24 -21.52 -1.00
N PRO A 112 8.15 -22.50 -1.93
CA PRO A 112 9.17 -22.70 -2.94
C PRO A 112 9.38 -21.44 -3.79
N GLU A 113 10.63 -21.14 -4.14
CA GLU A 113 10.91 -19.86 -4.82
C GLU A 113 10.51 -19.93 -6.28
N ASN A 114 10.95 -20.63 -7.09
CA ASN A 114 10.65 -20.74 -8.52
C ASN A 114 11.04 -22.14 -8.97
N MET A 115 10.07 -23.01 -9.12
CA MET A 115 10.33 -24.40 -9.51
C MET A 115 9.21 -24.96 -10.39
N TYR A 116 9.59 -25.90 -11.24
CA TYR A 116 8.64 -26.73 -11.96
C TYR A 116 8.57 -28.10 -11.29
N GLU A 117 7.36 -28.57 -11.05
CA GLU A 117 7.10 -29.84 -10.38
C GLU A 117 6.11 -30.67 -11.18
N VAL A 118 6.36 -31.97 -11.24
CA VAL A 118 5.43 -32.91 -11.87
C VAL A 118 4.41 -33.36 -10.82
N THR A 119 3.16 -33.17 -11.11
CA THR A 119 2.03 -33.52 -10.23
C THR A 119 1.60 -34.98 -10.41
N ASN A 120 0.67 -35.42 -9.57
CA ASN A 120 0.09 -36.76 -9.63
C ASN A 120 -0.73 -37.03 -10.91
N THR A 121 -1.11 -36.00 -11.66
CA THR A 121 -1.82 -36.10 -12.94
C THR A 121 -0.92 -36.55 -14.08
N CYS A 122 0.39 -36.77 -13.86
CA CYS A 122 1.29 -37.30 -14.86
C CYS A 122 0.87 -38.71 -15.24
N MET A 123 0.51 -38.92 -16.51
CA MET A 123 0.06 -40.22 -17.05
C MET A 123 1.19 -41.12 -17.50
N GLY A 124 2.45 -40.69 -17.39
CA GLY A 124 3.59 -41.51 -17.82
C GLY A 124 3.56 -41.86 -19.32
N CYS A 125 3.19 -40.87 -20.14
CA CYS A 125 2.98 -41.09 -21.60
C CYS A 125 4.26 -41.64 -22.28
N VAL A 126 4.09 -42.56 -23.24
CA VAL A 126 5.19 -43.24 -23.95
C VAL A 126 6.05 -42.26 -24.77
N ALA A 127 5.45 -41.18 -25.27
CA ALA A 127 6.15 -40.19 -26.10
C ALA A 127 7.13 -39.29 -25.32
N HIS A 128 7.00 -39.20 -23.99
CA HIS A 128 7.84 -38.38 -23.09
C HIS A 128 8.15 -36.95 -23.62
N PRO A 129 7.19 -36.17 -24.14
CA PRO A 129 7.48 -34.89 -24.78
C PRO A 129 8.19 -33.91 -23.85
N CYS A 130 7.86 -33.93 -22.56
CA CYS A 130 8.51 -33.08 -21.56
C CYS A 130 10.01 -33.36 -21.39
N GLN A 131 10.42 -34.64 -21.54
CA GLN A 131 11.82 -35.03 -21.49
C GLN A 131 12.57 -34.60 -22.75
N LEU A 132 11.95 -34.79 -23.92
CA LEU A 132 12.56 -34.48 -25.22
C LEU A 132 12.74 -32.95 -25.41
N VAL A 133 11.83 -32.13 -24.91
CA VAL A 133 11.89 -30.67 -25.06
C VAL A 133 12.87 -30.01 -24.07
N CYS A 134 13.34 -30.75 -23.06
CA CYS A 134 14.20 -30.19 -22.03
C CYS A 134 15.63 -29.95 -22.52
N PRO A 135 16.08 -28.67 -22.68
CA PRO A 135 17.39 -28.36 -23.25
C PRO A 135 18.56 -28.77 -22.33
N ARG A 136 18.28 -29.07 -21.05
CA ARG A 136 19.28 -29.43 -20.04
C ARG A 136 19.21 -30.91 -19.66
N GLY A 137 18.29 -31.69 -20.25
CA GLY A 137 18.08 -33.07 -19.85
C GLY A 137 17.72 -33.26 -18.38
N ALA A 138 17.05 -32.23 -17.80
CA ALA A 138 16.71 -32.23 -16.39
C ALA A 138 15.52 -33.14 -16.03
N ILE A 139 14.85 -33.75 -17.02
CA ILE A 139 13.67 -34.58 -16.80
C ILE A 139 14.05 -36.05 -17.07
N ARG A 140 13.76 -36.89 -16.09
CA ARG A 140 13.93 -38.33 -16.19
C ARG A 140 12.63 -39.04 -15.85
N PHE A 141 12.46 -40.24 -16.37
CA PHE A 141 11.31 -41.08 -16.10
C PHE A 141 11.65 -42.09 -14.98
N VAL A 142 10.87 -42.05 -13.91
CA VAL A 142 11.11 -42.89 -12.73
C VAL A 142 9.77 -43.46 -12.23
N LYS A 143 9.69 -44.80 -12.09
CA LYS A 143 8.50 -45.50 -11.58
C LYS A 143 7.18 -45.05 -12.26
N GLY A 144 7.19 -44.95 -13.59
CA GLY A 144 5.99 -44.61 -14.35
C GLY A 144 5.63 -43.13 -14.42
N LYS A 145 6.44 -42.22 -13.87
CA LYS A 145 6.22 -40.77 -13.89
C LYS A 145 7.48 -40.01 -14.27
N SER A 146 7.28 -38.84 -14.86
CA SER A 146 8.37 -37.87 -15.07
C SER A 146 8.79 -37.25 -13.73
N VAL A 147 10.09 -37.03 -13.56
CA VAL A 147 10.65 -36.32 -12.38
C VAL A 147 11.62 -35.27 -12.88
N ILE A 148 11.51 -34.07 -12.35
CA ILE A 148 12.39 -32.94 -12.70
C ILE A 148 13.51 -32.82 -11.67
N ASP A 149 14.74 -32.89 -12.16
CA ASP A 149 15.95 -32.62 -11.39
C ASP A 149 16.08 -31.08 -11.23
N GLN A 150 15.86 -30.60 -10.02
CA GLN A 150 15.83 -29.15 -9.73
C GLN A 150 17.20 -28.47 -9.84
N GLU A 151 18.31 -29.25 -9.69
CA GLU A 151 19.67 -28.71 -9.83
C GLU A 151 20.02 -28.45 -11.29
N LYS A 152 19.54 -29.35 -12.20
CA LYS A 152 19.74 -29.19 -13.65
C LYS A 152 18.73 -28.29 -14.32
N CYS A 153 17.59 -28.08 -13.69
CA CYS A 153 16.46 -27.32 -14.25
C CYS A 153 16.78 -25.83 -14.34
N ILE A 154 16.79 -25.27 -15.54
CA ILE A 154 16.94 -23.81 -15.78
C ILE A 154 15.63 -23.04 -15.75
N ARG A 155 14.53 -23.67 -15.38
CA ARG A 155 13.21 -23.06 -15.16
C ARG A 155 12.62 -22.37 -16.40
N CYS A 156 12.90 -22.91 -17.59
CA CYS A 156 12.47 -22.31 -18.87
C CYS A 156 10.99 -22.52 -19.23
N GLY A 157 10.26 -23.40 -18.53
CA GLY A 157 8.83 -23.65 -18.73
C GLY A 157 8.44 -24.57 -19.88
N LYS A 158 9.32 -24.88 -20.84
CA LYS A 158 9.00 -25.67 -22.04
C LYS A 158 8.32 -27.01 -21.77
N CYS A 159 8.72 -27.68 -20.66
CA CYS A 159 8.12 -28.96 -20.28
C CYS A 159 6.65 -28.80 -19.82
N LYS A 160 6.27 -27.67 -19.23
CA LYS A 160 4.88 -27.34 -18.88
C LYS A 160 4.06 -27.11 -20.14
N GLU A 161 4.56 -26.29 -21.06
CA GLU A 161 3.85 -25.93 -22.29
C GLU A 161 3.55 -27.14 -23.19
N ILE A 162 4.49 -28.11 -23.25
CA ILE A 162 4.34 -29.29 -24.10
C ILE A 162 3.53 -30.42 -23.47
N CYS A 163 3.22 -30.35 -22.17
CA CYS A 163 2.53 -31.44 -21.49
C CYS A 163 1.04 -31.47 -21.84
N PRO A 164 0.51 -32.48 -22.54
CA PRO A 164 -0.90 -32.53 -22.95
C PRO A 164 -1.87 -32.78 -21.77
N TYR A 165 -1.34 -33.11 -20.59
CA TYR A 165 -2.14 -33.37 -19.38
C TYR A 165 -2.01 -32.29 -18.30
N ASP A 166 -1.36 -31.16 -18.60
CA ASP A 166 -1.07 -30.10 -17.63
C ASP A 166 -0.46 -30.64 -16.30
N ALA A 167 0.27 -31.75 -16.40
CA ALA A 167 0.81 -32.45 -15.25
C ALA A 167 2.07 -31.77 -14.65
N ILE A 168 2.56 -30.70 -15.27
CA ILE A 168 3.73 -29.94 -14.79
C ILE A 168 3.27 -28.57 -14.37
N THR A 169 3.42 -28.27 -13.07
CA THR A 169 3.04 -26.99 -12.48
C THR A 169 4.26 -26.13 -12.22
N HIS A 170 4.11 -24.83 -12.41
CA HIS A 170 5.06 -23.82 -11.98
C HIS A 170 4.68 -23.37 -10.58
N ARG A 171 5.59 -23.49 -9.63
CA ARG A 171 5.41 -22.96 -8.28
C ARG A 171 6.35 -21.80 -8.08
N GLU A 172 5.79 -20.68 -7.66
CA GLU A 172 6.53 -19.48 -7.34
C GLU A 172 6.05 -18.93 -6.01
N ARG A 173 6.97 -18.37 -5.22
CA ARG A 173 6.65 -17.73 -3.96
C ARG A 173 5.82 -16.47 -4.21
N PRO A 174 4.55 -16.38 -3.75
CA PRO A 174 3.66 -15.28 -4.12
C PRO A 174 4.19 -13.90 -3.73
N CYS A 175 4.79 -13.75 -2.53
CA CYS A 175 5.35 -12.48 -2.10
C CYS A 175 6.57 -12.05 -2.94
N LYS A 176 7.38 -13.02 -3.43
CA LYS A 176 8.52 -12.75 -4.30
C LYS A 176 8.07 -12.39 -5.72
N ALA A 177 7.11 -13.12 -6.26
CA ALA A 177 6.51 -12.85 -7.56
C ALA A 177 5.85 -11.46 -7.63
N ALA A 178 5.21 -11.04 -6.54
CA ALA A 178 4.58 -9.72 -6.44
C ALA A 178 5.57 -8.56 -6.24
N CYS A 179 6.84 -8.84 -5.97
CA CYS A 179 7.86 -7.82 -5.70
C CYS A 179 8.56 -7.39 -6.99
N GLY A 180 8.13 -6.31 -7.61
CA GLY A 180 8.75 -5.76 -8.83
C GLY A 180 10.21 -5.32 -8.68
N LEU A 181 10.70 -5.16 -7.45
CA LEU A 181 12.09 -4.77 -7.15
C LEU A 181 13.00 -5.96 -6.81
N GLY A 182 12.43 -7.16 -6.62
CA GLY A 182 13.21 -8.32 -6.19
C GLY A 182 13.75 -8.22 -4.75
N ALA A 183 13.12 -7.41 -3.90
CA ALA A 183 13.53 -7.21 -2.51
C ALA A 183 13.24 -8.42 -1.60
N ILE A 184 12.51 -9.45 -2.08
CA ILE A 184 12.21 -10.65 -1.28
C ILE A 184 13.26 -11.72 -1.55
N LYS A 185 14.01 -12.05 -0.51
CA LYS A 185 15.04 -13.11 -0.48
C LYS A 185 14.61 -14.26 0.42
N SER A 186 15.44 -15.29 0.54
CA SER A 186 15.25 -16.40 1.50
C SER A 186 16.31 -16.39 2.57
N ASP A 187 15.91 -16.71 3.81
CA ASP A 187 16.84 -17.03 4.89
C ASP A 187 17.36 -18.48 4.79
N VAL A 188 18.18 -18.88 5.77
CA VAL A 188 18.76 -20.23 5.86
C VAL A 188 17.71 -21.33 6.07
N HIS A 189 16.50 -20.98 6.50
CA HIS A 189 15.36 -21.88 6.70
C HIS A 189 14.38 -21.85 5.50
N GLY A 190 14.72 -21.15 4.43
CA GLY A 190 13.86 -20.98 3.26
C GLY A 190 12.70 -20.02 3.46
N ARG A 191 12.62 -19.26 4.58
CA ARG A 191 11.58 -18.27 4.84
C ARG A 191 11.88 -16.97 4.09
N ALA A 192 10.83 -16.20 3.79
CA ALA A 192 10.99 -14.90 3.14
C ALA A 192 11.67 -13.89 4.08
N VAL A 193 12.60 -13.13 3.52
CA VAL A 193 13.25 -11.98 4.17
C VAL A 193 13.18 -10.78 3.23
N ILE A 194 12.90 -9.61 3.77
CA ILE A 194 12.83 -8.35 3.02
C ILE A 194 14.19 -7.66 3.07
N ASP A 195 14.75 -7.36 1.90
CA ASP A 195 15.90 -6.47 1.76
C ASP A 195 15.40 -5.02 1.89
N ASN A 196 15.63 -4.43 3.06
CA ASN A 196 15.11 -3.12 3.39
C ASN A 196 15.76 -1.97 2.61
N HIS A 197 16.95 -2.18 2.04
CA HIS A 197 17.59 -1.20 1.15
C HIS A 197 16.90 -1.10 -0.21
N MET A 198 16.23 -2.18 -0.63
CA MET A 198 15.50 -2.24 -1.89
C MET A 198 13.99 -2.05 -1.72
N CYS A 199 13.48 -2.18 -0.49
CA CYS A 199 12.05 -2.19 -0.21
C CYS A 199 11.48 -0.76 -0.19
N VAL A 200 10.51 -0.49 -1.06
CA VAL A 200 9.77 0.79 -1.12
C VAL A 200 8.40 0.72 -0.42
N SER A 201 8.18 -0.29 0.38
CA SER A 201 6.97 -0.49 1.21
C SER A 201 5.63 -0.41 0.44
N CYS A 202 5.61 -0.80 -0.83
CA CYS A 202 4.39 -0.77 -1.66
C CYS A 202 3.27 -1.73 -1.18
N GLY A 203 3.58 -2.68 -0.29
CA GLY A 203 2.61 -3.60 0.30
C GLY A 203 2.15 -4.76 -0.61
N GLN A 204 2.64 -4.88 -1.85
CA GLN A 204 2.20 -5.93 -2.78
C GLN A 204 2.49 -7.35 -2.25
N CYS A 205 3.62 -7.53 -1.58
CA CYS A 205 3.96 -8.80 -0.92
C CYS A 205 3.01 -9.15 0.23
N MET A 206 2.46 -8.16 0.94
CA MET A 206 1.46 -8.36 2.00
C MET A 206 0.13 -8.86 1.42
N VAL A 207 -0.34 -8.21 0.35
CA VAL A 207 -1.58 -8.60 -0.34
C VAL A 207 -1.50 -9.99 -0.97
N SER A 208 -0.32 -10.36 -1.46
CA SER A 208 -0.11 -11.62 -2.18
C SER A 208 0.19 -12.81 -1.28
N CYS A 209 0.53 -12.60 0.01
CA CYS A 209 0.88 -13.69 0.91
C CYS A 209 -0.36 -14.44 1.43
N PRO A 210 -0.58 -15.72 1.03
CA PRO A 210 -1.75 -16.47 1.49
C PRO A 210 -1.68 -16.93 2.95
N PHE A 211 -0.52 -16.76 3.59
CA PHE A 211 -0.30 -17.09 5.01
C PHE A 211 -0.34 -15.83 5.90
N GLY A 212 -0.49 -14.65 5.30
CA GLY A 212 -0.46 -13.38 6.03
C GLY A 212 0.87 -13.14 6.77
N ALA A 213 1.97 -13.74 6.33
CA ALA A 213 3.25 -13.60 7.00
C ALA A 213 3.88 -12.20 6.85
N VAL A 214 3.55 -11.48 5.79
CA VAL A 214 4.04 -10.11 5.58
C VAL A 214 3.06 -9.11 6.19
N ALA A 215 3.58 -8.18 6.97
CA ALA A 215 2.79 -7.12 7.60
C ALA A 215 3.59 -5.81 7.67
N ASP A 216 2.89 -4.70 7.76
CA ASP A 216 3.43 -3.38 8.03
C ASP A 216 3.18 -2.97 9.47
N LYS A 217 3.90 -1.95 9.92
CA LYS A 217 3.67 -1.32 11.22
C LYS A 217 2.51 -0.33 11.15
N SER A 218 1.74 -0.26 12.23
CA SER A 218 0.63 0.68 12.38
C SER A 218 1.00 1.86 13.27
N GLN A 219 0.22 2.92 13.18
CA GLN A 219 0.30 4.10 14.05
C GLN A 219 -1.01 4.34 14.82
N ILE A 220 -1.97 3.38 14.79
CA ILE A 220 -3.28 3.56 15.42
C ILE A 220 -3.19 3.79 16.93
N PHE A 221 -2.26 3.12 17.61
CA PHE A 221 -2.10 3.26 19.06
C PHE A 221 -1.68 4.70 19.42
N GLN A 222 -0.65 5.22 18.78
CA GLN A 222 -0.13 6.58 19.00
C GLN A 222 -1.15 7.64 18.59
N LEU A 223 -1.85 7.43 17.48
CA LEU A 223 -2.91 8.31 17.03
C LEU A 223 -4.03 8.44 18.08
N ILE A 224 -4.50 7.32 18.62
CA ILE A 224 -5.54 7.32 19.66
C ILE A 224 -5.05 8.02 20.92
N ARG A 225 -3.79 7.79 21.33
CA ARG A 225 -3.19 8.51 22.45
C ARG A 225 -3.10 10.03 22.19
N ALA A 226 -2.79 10.43 20.95
CA ALA A 226 -2.79 11.83 20.54
C ALA A 226 -4.19 12.45 20.64
N MET A 227 -5.24 11.75 20.16
CA MET A 227 -6.63 12.19 20.29
C MET A 227 -7.03 12.37 21.75
N GLN A 228 -6.62 11.45 22.64
CA GLN A 228 -6.91 11.54 24.07
C GLN A 228 -6.11 12.61 24.81
N SER A 229 -5.02 13.12 24.23
CA SER A 229 -4.21 14.20 24.86
C SER A 229 -4.84 15.59 24.80
N GLY A 230 -6.01 15.72 24.16
CA GLY A 230 -6.71 17.00 23.99
C GLY A 230 -6.18 17.85 22.83
N LYS A 231 -5.24 17.36 22.03
CA LYS A 231 -4.80 18.04 20.80
C LYS A 231 -5.89 17.95 19.73
N SER A 232 -6.03 19.02 18.94
CA SER A 232 -6.86 18.98 17.74
C SER A 232 -6.25 18.02 16.72
N VAL A 233 -6.99 17.01 16.28
CA VAL A 233 -6.54 16.03 15.28
C VAL A 233 -7.46 16.12 14.08
N ILE A 234 -6.90 16.49 12.93
CA ILE A 234 -7.64 16.66 11.68
C ILE A 234 -7.26 15.55 10.71
N ALA A 235 -8.27 14.94 10.10
CA ALA A 235 -8.08 13.91 9.09
C ALA A 235 -8.07 14.50 7.68
N GLN A 236 -7.21 13.94 6.82
CA GLN A 236 -7.37 14.05 5.37
C GLN A 236 -7.55 12.64 4.80
N VAL A 237 -8.54 12.47 3.92
CA VAL A 237 -8.91 11.16 3.39
C VAL A 237 -8.64 11.04 1.90
N ALA A 238 -7.97 9.96 1.50
CA ALA A 238 -7.70 9.68 0.09
C ALA A 238 -9.01 9.41 -0.66
N PRO A 239 -9.17 9.84 -1.94
CA PRO A 239 -10.40 9.65 -2.72
C PRO A 239 -10.89 8.18 -2.79
N ALA A 240 -9.97 7.24 -2.61
CA ALA A 240 -10.26 5.81 -2.56
C ALA A 240 -11.10 5.36 -1.35
N PHE A 241 -11.53 6.27 -0.45
CA PHE A 241 -12.31 5.92 0.74
C PHE A 241 -13.74 5.47 0.39
N VAL A 242 -14.26 5.90 -0.73
CA VAL A 242 -15.64 5.61 -1.15
C VAL A 242 -15.89 4.11 -1.28
N GLY A 243 -16.98 3.64 -0.67
CA GLY A 243 -17.37 2.23 -0.65
C GLY A 243 -16.57 1.34 0.33
N GLN A 244 -15.50 1.84 0.97
CA GLN A 244 -14.63 1.03 1.84
C GLN A 244 -15.31 0.56 3.14
N PHE A 245 -16.31 1.26 3.61
CA PHE A 245 -17.00 1.04 4.89
C PHE A 245 -18.46 0.64 4.72
N GLY A 246 -18.87 0.26 3.51
CA GLY A 246 -20.20 -0.17 3.16
C GLY A 246 -20.76 0.53 1.93
N PRO A 247 -21.67 -0.13 1.19
CA PRO A 247 -22.19 0.40 -0.07
C PRO A 247 -23.17 1.57 0.10
N LYS A 248 -23.67 1.78 1.32
CA LYS A 248 -24.61 2.88 1.64
C LYS A 248 -23.93 4.11 2.23
N VAL A 249 -22.64 4.01 2.57
CA VAL A 249 -21.89 5.09 3.20
C VAL A 249 -21.61 6.19 2.21
N THR A 250 -22.23 7.36 2.45
CA THR A 250 -21.95 8.57 1.69
C THR A 250 -20.71 9.29 2.23
N PRO A 251 -20.07 10.19 1.46
CA PRO A 251 -18.97 11.02 1.95
C PRO A 251 -19.32 11.78 3.24
N ASP A 252 -20.51 12.34 3.33
CA ASP A 252 -20.98 13.09 4.48
C ASP A 252 -21.18 12.22 5.74
N MET A 253 -21.73 11.00 5.57
CA MET A 253 -21.80 10.01 6.65
C MET A 253 -20.41 9.63 7.13
N PHE A 254 -19.45 9.47 6.22
CA PHE A 254 -18.09 9.11 6.55
C PHE A 254 -17.37 10.24 7.32
N LYS A 255 -17.54 11.50 6.90
CA LYS A 255 -17.05 12.67 7.64
C LYS A 255 -17.61 12.70 9.06
N THR A 256 -18.92 12.53 9.21
CA THR A 256 -19.58 12.50 10.53
C THR A 256 -19.07 11.33 11.40
N ALA A 257 -18.89 10.13 10.82
CA ALA A 257 -18.35 8.98 11.54
C ALA A 257 -16.92 9.21 12.06
N LEU A 258 -16.07 9.90 11.28
CA LEU A 258 -14.73 10.27 11.70
C LEU A 258 -14.75 11.31 12.84
N LYS A 259 -15.68 12.28 12.80
CA LYS A 259 -15.86 13.23 13.90
C LYS A 259 -16.37 12.54 15.16
N GLU A 260 -17.27 11.56 15.06
CA GLU A 260 -17.68 10.72 16.21
C GLU A 260 -16.52 9.88 16.77
N LEU A 261 -15.58 9.48 15.92
CA LEU A 261 -14.38 8.77 16.36
C LEU A 261 -13.42 9.65 17.14
N GLY A 262 -13.55 10.99 17.00
CA GLY A 262 -12.77 11.98 17.74
C GLY A 262 -11.89 12.91 16.89
N PHE A 263 -12.01 12.87 15.56
CA PHE A 263 -11.36 13.86 14.71
C PHE A 263 -12.09 15.22 14.80
N ALA A 264 -11.31 16.31 14.84
CA ALA A 264 -11.85 17.66 14.93
C ALA A 264 -12.50 18.09 13.60
N ASP A 265 -11.87 17.75 12.47
CA ASP A 265 -12.44 17.94 11.14
C ASP A 265 -11.84 16.93 10.13
N VAL A 266 -12.40 16.92 8.90
CA VAL A 266 -12.05 15.97 7.84
C VAL A 266 -12.03 16.67 6.48
N TYR A 267 -10.92 16.55 5.77
CA TYR A 267 -10.68 17.13 4.44
C TYR A 267 -10.52 16.04 3.38
N GLU A 268 -10.88 16.33 2.13
CA GLU A 268 -10.51 15.48 1.00
C GLU A 268 -9.03 15.73 0.62
N THR A 269 -8.21 14.66 0.57
CA THR A 269 -6.83 14.77 0.02
C THR A 269 -6.84 15.19 -1.46
N ALA A 270 -7.96 15.05 -2.14
CA ALA A 270 -8.16 15.47 -3.52
C ALA A 270 -8.00 16.98 -3.73
N ILE A 271 -8.18 17.81 -2.69
CA ILE A 271 -7.92 19.26 -2.74
C ILE A 271 -6.44 19.54 -3.06
N GLY A 272 -5.52 18.80 -2.41
CA GLY A 272 -4.10 18.91 -2.72
C GLY A 272 -3.75 18.32 -4.10
N ALA A 273 -4.54 17.36 -4.60
CA ALA A 273 -4.40 16.85 -5.96
C ALA A 273 -4.80 17.89 -7.00
N ASP A 274 -5.84 18.69 -6.73
CA ASP A 274 -6.27 19.80 -7.60
C ASP A 274 -5.17 20.87 -7.73
N ALA A 275 -4.55 21.25 -6.61
CA ALA A 275 -3.42 22.20 -6.63
C ALA A 275 -2.23 21.63 -7.41
N GLY A 276 -1.81 20.40 -7.12
CA GLY A 276 -0.71 19.74 -7.81
C GLY A 276 -0.97 19.52 -9.30
N CYS A 277 -2.21 19.21 -9.69
CA CYS A 277 -2.61 19.05 -11.08
C CYS A 277 -2.35 20.31 -11.92
N MET A 278 -2.70 21.48 -11.38
CA MET A 278 -2.47 22.76 -12.04
C MET A 278 -0.98 23.07 -12.19
N ALA A 279 -0.20 22.86 -11.13
CA ALA A 279 1.23 23.11 -11.13
C ALA A 279 1.99 22.14 -12.05
N GLU A 280 1.64 20.85 -12.05
CA GLU A 280 2.20 19.85 -12.98
C GLU A 280 1.83 20.15 -14.45
N ALA A 281 0.61 20.67 -14.71
CA ALA A 281 0.21 21.10 -16.04
C ALA A 281 1.08 22.27 -16.54
N GLU A 282 1.33 23.26 -15.69
CA GLU A 282 2.19 24.40 -15.99
C GLU A 282 3.65 23.95 -16.20
N HIS A 283 4.16 23.09 -15.34
CA HIS A 283 5.51 22.51 -15.46
C HIS A 283 5.68 21.77 -16.80
N TYR A 284 4.73 20.90 -17.16
CA TYR A 284 4.78 20.18 -18.42
C TYR A 284 4.84 21.13 -19.63
N VAL A 285 4.01 22.15 -19.65
CA VAL A 285 3.95 23.13 -20.75
C VAL A 285 5.26 23.92 -20.86
N LYS A 286 5.82 24.34 -19.72
CA LYS A 286 7.05 25.15 -19.69
C LYS A 286 8.30 24.35 -20.04
N GLU A 287 8.42 23.12 -19.52
CA GLU A 287 9.67 22.37 -19.55
C GLU A 287 9.66 21.26 -20.61
N VAL A 288 8.57 20.45 -20.67
CA VAL A 288 8.53 19.27 -21.54
C VAL A 288 8.07 19.63 -22.95
N ALA A 289 6.98 20.38 -23.08
CA ALA A 289 6.46 20.76 -24.39
C ALA A 289 7.43 21.70 -25.16
N THR A 290 8.24 22.46 -24.47
CA THR A 290 9.30 23.32 -25.07
C THR A 290 10.57 22.55 -25.38
N GLY A 291 10.72 21.29 -24.90
CA GLY A 291 11.91 20.46 -25.10
C GLY A 291 13.07 20.79 -24.16
N GLN A 292 12.89 21.62 -23.14
CA GLN A 292 13.89 21.89 -22.10
C GLN A 292 14.13 20.66 -21.24
N GLN A 293 13.07 19.92 -20.95
CA GLN A 293 13.12 18.62 -20.28
C GLN A 293 12.67 17.51 -21.22
N ALA A 294 13.38 16.38 -21.23
CA ALA A 294 13.09 15.28 -22.16
C ALA A 294 11.72 14.63 -21.92
N PHE A 295 11.32 14.44 -20.66
CA PHE A 295 10.03 13.89 -20.22
C PHE A 295 9.79 14.31 -18.77
N SER A 296 8.56 14.20 -18.29
CA SER A 296 8.21 14.41 -16.87
C SER A 296 7.68 13.13 -16.24
N LEU A 297 8.03 12.89 -14.97
CA LEU A 297 7.55 11.80 -14.13
C LEU A 297 6.63 12.38 -13.05
N THR A 298 5.45 11.79 -12.85
CA THR A 298 4.53 12.23 -11.79
C THR A 298 5.09 11.93 -10.39
N SER A 299 4.76 12.77 -9.39
CA SER A 299 5.29 12.68 -8.02
C SER A 299 4.35 11.97 -7.02
N CYS A 300 3.10 11.69 -7.37
CA CYS A 300 2.06 11.30 -6.42
C CYS A 300 2.23 9.93 -5.73
N CYS A 301 2.93 8.96 -6.35
CA CYS A 301 3.15 7.61 -5.80
C CYS A 301 4.54 7.46 -5.18
N PRO A 302 4.69 7.43 -3.82
CA PRO A 302 6.00 7.38 -3.18
C PRO A 302 6.79 6.12 -3.51
N SER A 303 6.13 4.96 -3.71
CA SER A 303 6.83 3.74 -4.12
C SER A 303 7.43 3.83 -5.52
N TRP A 304 6.76 4.52 -6.43
CA TRP A 304 7.25 4.80 -7.78
C TRP A 304 8.49 5.69 -7.75
N ILE A 305 8.42 6.79 -7.00
CA ILE A 305 9.53 7.73 -6.84
C ILE A 305 10.73 7.04 -6.19
N MET A 306 10.55 6.36 -5.07
CA MET A 306 11.63 5.63 -4.40
C MET A 306 12.26 4.57 -5.30
N MET A 307 11.49 3.92 -6.17
CA MET A 307 12.04 3.00 -7.17
C MET A 307 12.89 3.74 -8.19
N ALA A 308 12.43 4.90 -8.69
CA ALA A 308 13.21 5.74 -9.61
C ALA A 308 14.51 6.21 -8.94
N GLU A 309 14.45 6.72 -7.72
CA GLU A 309 15.61 7.12 -6.92
C GLU A 309 16.63 5.98 -6.75
N HIS A 310 16.17 4.75 -6.46
CA HIS A 310 17.06 3.62 -6.20
C HIS A 310 17.66 3.00 -7.47
N LEU A 311 16.90 2.89 -8.55
CA LEU A 311 17.30 2.14 -9.75
C LEU A 311 17.67 3.02 -10.95
N PHE A 312 17.22 4.26 -10.96
CA PHE A 312 17.38 5.20 -12.07
C PHE A 312 17.72 6.62 -11.57
N PRO A 313 18.78 6.79 -10.78
CA PRO A 313 19.11 8.08 -10.16
C PRO A 313 19.30 9.21 -11.18
N GLU A 314 19.61 8.88 -12.42
CA GLU A 314 19.71 9.82 -13.54
C GLU A 314 18.36 10.41 -13.99
N THR A 315 17.25 9.93 -13.45
CA THR A 315 15.89 10.43 -13.76
C THR A 315 15.29 11.28 -12.65
N ILE A 316 16.00 11.49 -11.54
CA ILE A 316 15.49 12.23 -10.37
C ILE A 316 15.11 13.66 -10.76
N ASP A 317 15.92 14.32 -11.57
CA ASP A 317 15.69 15.68 -12.09
C ASP A 317 14.51 15.77 -13.08
N LYS A 318 13.89 14.65 -13.44
CA LYS A 318 12.71 14.57 -14.30
C LYS A 318 11.42 14.27 -13.49
N ILE A 319 11.55 14.00 -12.20
CA ILE A 319 10.40 13.86 -11.31
C ILE A 319 9.81 15.25 -11.11
N SER A 320 8.47 15.35 -11.20
CA SER A 320 7.76 16.59 -10.90
C SER A 320 8.18 17.11 -9.52
N PRO A 321 8.53 18.41 -9.40
CA PRO A 321 8.91 19.02 -8.14
C PRO A 321 7.71 19.23 -7.21
N GLU A 322 6.50 19.00 -7.71
CA GLU A 322 5.28 19.27 -6.98
C GLU A 322 5.08 18.33 -5.79
N LEU A 323 4.51 18.88 -4.73
CA LEU A 323 4.16 18.12 -3.54
C LEU A 323 3.15 17.03 -3.86
N THR A 324 3.27 15.89 -3.19
CA THR A 324 2.21 14.88 -3.30
C THR A 324 0.90 15.42 -2.70
N PRO A 325 -0.27 14.97 -3.19
CA PRO A 325 -1.57 15.43 -2.65
C PRO A 325 -1.67 15.34 -1.12
N MET A 326 -1.09 14.30 -0.51
CA MET A 326 -1.06 14.13 0.94
C MET A 326 -0.33 15.29 1.63
N VAL A 327 0.81 15.68 1.11
CA VAL A 327 1.64 16.75 1.72
C VAL A 327 1.04 18.11 1.45
N ALA A 328 0.56 18.36 0.21
CA ALA A 328 -0.09 19.63 -0.16
C ALA A 328 -1.33 19.90 0.71
N THR A 329 -2.22 18.91 0.86
CA THR A 329 -3.39 19.04 1.75
C THR A 329 -2.99 19.24 3.22
N ALA A 330 -1.95 18.52 3.69
CA ALA A 330 -1.50 18.67 5.07
C ALA A 330 -0.96 20.06 5.36
N ARG A 331 -0.19 20.66 4.44
CA ARG A 331 0.29 22.05 4.59
C ARG A 331 -0.86 23.04 4.63
N LYS A 332 -1.84 22.89 3.72
CA LYS A 332 -3.05 23.68 3.73
C LYS A 332 -3.79 23.59 5.07
N ILE A 333 -3.97 22.39 5.61
CA ILE A 333 -4.60 22.21 6.92
C ILE A 333 -3.80 22.92 8.01
N LYS A 334 -2.47 22.86 8.00
CA LYS A 334 -1.61 23.49 9.01
C LYS A 334 -1.52 25.03 8.84
N GLU A 335 -1.74 25.55 7.65
CA GLU A 335 -1.93 27.00 7.44
C GLU A 335 -3.20 27.50 8.12
N ASP A 336 -4.32 26.75 7.96
CA ASP A 336 -5.61 27.11 8.58
C ASP A 336 -5.66 26.77 10.08
N HIS A 337 -4.93 25.71 10.50
CA HIS A 337 -4.91 25.15 11.85
C HIS A 337 -3.48 24.81 12.31
N PRO A 338 -2.63 25.79 12.67
CA PRO A 338 -1.19 25.60 12.91
C PRO A 338 -0.85 24.58 14.01
N ASP A 339 -1.70 24.46 15.03
CA ASP A 339 -1.49 23.57 16.18
C ASP A 339 -2.13 22.17 15.99
N ALA A 340 -2.81 21.94 14.86
CA ALA A 340 -3.46 20.66 14.62
C ALA A 340 -2.47 19.57 14.23
N LEU A 341 -2.73 18.36 14.69
CA LEU A 341 -2.09 17.14 14.18
C LEU A 341 -2.85 16.66 12.93
N VAL A 342 -2.12 16.41 11.86
CA VAL A 342 -2.70 15.98 10.58
C VAL A 342 -2.53 14.49 10.38
N VAL A 343 -3.62 13.80 10.08
CA VAL A 343 -3.67 12.36 9.86
C VAL A 343 -4.09 12.07 8.43
N PHE A 344 -3.25 11.38 7.68
CA PHE A 344 -3.66 10.84 6.38
C PHE A 344 -4.33 9.48 6.55
N ILE A 345 -5.52 9.34 6.00
CA ILE A 345 -6.30 8.10 5.96
C ILE A 345 -6.42 7.65 4.50
N GLY A 346 -5.83 6.50 4.17
CA GLY A 346 -5.83 6.05 2.78
C GLY A 346 -5.45 4.58 2.59
N PRO A 347 -5.36 4.08 1.35
CA PRO A 347 -5.13 2.68 1.08
C PRO A 347 -3.65 2.26 1.11
N CYS A 348 -2.72 3.18 1.36
CA CYS A 348 -1.32 3.04 0.98
C CYS A 348 -0.37 2.88 2.18
N ALA A 349 0.36 1.75 2.25
CA ALA A 349 1.41 1.54 3.25
C ALA A 349 2.64 2.43 3.00
N SER A 350 2.99 2.71 1.73
CA SER A 350 4.16 3.52 1.39
C SER A 350 4.04 5.00 1.82
N LYS A 351 2.82 5.52 1.95
CA LYS A 351 2.56 6.85 2.52
C LYS A 351 3.05 6.97 3.98
N LYS A 352 3.12 5.86 4.72
CA LYS A 352 3.74 5.83 6.05
C LYS A 352 5.24 6.16 5.99
N LEU A 353 5.97 5.68 4.95
CA LEU A 353 7.38 6.05 4.75
C LEU A 353 7.54 7.48 4.25
N GLU A 354 6.70 7.93 3.35
CA GLU A 354 6.73 9.30 2.86
C GLU A 354 6.60 10.31 4.01
N ALA A 355 5.63 10.08 4.92
CA ALA A 355 5.45 10.89 6.11
C ALA A 355 6.63 10.85 7.11
N MET A 356 7.63 10.00 6.90
CA MET A 356 8.87 9.93 7.70
C MET A 356 10.04 10.68 7.07
N ARG A 357 9.93 11.11 5.81
CA ARG A 357 10.98 11.90 5.15
C ARG A 357 11.21 13.20 5.93
N THR A 358 12.47 13.60 6.06
CA THR A 358 12.85 14.78 6.86
C THR A 358 12.20 16.06 6.38
N THR A 359 11.91 16.16 5.09
CA THR A 359 11.31 17.32 4.42
C THR A 359 9.81 17.49 4.69
N VAL A 360 9.09 16.40 5.04
CA VAL A 360 7.63 16.40 5.18
C VAL A 360 7.10 15.81 6.49
N ARG A 361 7.99 15.33 7.37
CA ARG A 361 7.57 14.67 8.62
C ARG A 361 6.85 15.59 9.60
N SER A 362 7.00 16.90 9.46
CA SER A 362 6.31 17.90 10.27
C SER A 362 4.92 18.24 9.72
N ASP A 363 4.65 17.94 8.45
CA ASP A 363 3.40 18.27 7.81
C ASP A 363 2.31 17.21 8.08
N VAL A 364 2.69 15.92 8.02
CA VAL A 364 1.79 14.79 8.26
C VAL A 364 2.22 14.06 9.53
N ASP A 365 1.39 14.09 10.56
CA ASP A 365 1.72 13.52 11.88
C ASP A 365 1.49 12.02 11.93
N PHE A 366 0.40 11.50 11.34
CA PHE A 366 0.10 10.07 11.31
C PHE A 366 -0.43 9.64 9.94
N VAL A 367 -0.19 8.36 9.62
CA VAL A 367 -0.75 7.72 8.43
C VAL A 367 -1.37 6.40 8.84
N ILE A 368 -2.66 6.23 8.58
CA ILE A 368 -3.38 4.96 8.80
C ILE A 368 -4.08 4.49 7.53
N THR A 369 -4.28 3.19 7.45
CA THR A 369 -4.99 2.56 6.33
C THR A 369 -6.48 2.43 6.61
N PHE A 370 -7.29 2.19 5.56
CA PHE A 370 -8.73 1.91 5.74
C PHE A 370 -8.97 0.65 6.57
N GLU A 371 -8.09 -0.36 6.48
CA GLU A 371 -8.20 -1.57 7.29
C GLU A 371 -7.93 -1.28 8.78
N GLU A 372 -6.96 -0.42 9.07
CA GLU A 372 -6.66 0.06 10.43
C GLU A 372 -7.82 0.91 10.99
N LEU A 373 -8.36 1.83 10.18
CA LEU A 373 -9.50 2.66 10.57
C LEU A 373 -10.75 1.80 10.85
N ALA A 374 -11.00 0.74 10.08
CA ALA A 374 -12.10 -0.20 10.35
C ALA A 374 -11.97 -0.82 11.76
N GLY A 375 -10.75 -1.19 12.16
CA GLY A 375 -10.49 -1.65 13.52
C GLY A 375 -10.78 -0.59 14.60
N MET A 376 -10.50 0.69 14.32
CA MET A 376 -10.83 1.80 15.24
C MET A 376 -12.34 1.99 15.37
N PHE A 377 -13.11 1.97 14.26
CA PHE A 377 -14.56 2.02 14.29
C PHE A 377 -15.16 0.86 15.09
N GLU A 378 -14.70 -0.37 14.83
CA GLU A 378 -15.14 -1.56 15.57
C GLU A 378 -14.85 -1.45 17.07
N ALA A 379 -13.69 -0.90 17.47
CA ALA A 379 -13.33 -0.69 18.88
C ALA A 379 -14.26 0.29 19.59
N ARG A 380 -14.81 1.26 18.85
CA ARG A 380 -15.76 2.25 19.40
C ARG A 380 -17.21 1.88 19.20
N GLY A 381 -17.50 0.75 18.54
CA GLY A 381 -18.87 0.33 18.21
C GLY A 381 -19.56 1.25 17.20
N ILE A 382 -18.81 1.98 16.37
CA ILE A 382 -19.34 2.89 15.36
C ILE A 382 -19.69 2.08 14.11
N LEU A 383 -20.99 2.01 13.79
CA LEU A 383 -21.51 1.39 12.58
C LEU A 383 -21.72 2.49 11.52
N VAL A 384 -20.74 2.66 10.64
CA VAL A 384 -20.69 3.79 9.68
C VAL A 384 -21.92 3.83 8.78
N GLU A 385 -22.51 2.67 8.43
CA GLU A 385 -23.74 2.60 7.61
C GLU A 385 -25.02 3.08 8.35
N GLU A 386 -24.97 3.24 9.67
CA GLU A 386 -26.08 3.68 10.52
C GLU A 386 -25.95 5.14 10.94
N ILE A 387 -24.84 5.80 10.61
CA ILE A 387 -24.57 7.21 10.94
C ILE A 387 -25.52 8.12 10.14
N GLN A 388 -26.13 9.08 10.83
CA GLN A 388 -26.82 10.18 10.17
C GLN A 388 -25.82 11.24 9.77
N ALA A 389 -25.77 11.61 8.47
CA ALA A 389 -24.90 12.68 8.00
C ALA A 389 -25.27 14.02 8.62
N LEU A 390 -24.31 14.68 9.29
CA LEU A 390 -24.48 15.98 9.93
C LEU A 390 -23.59 17.05 9.29
N ASP A 391 -22.48 16.64 8.69
CA ASP A 391 -21.47 17.51 8.11
C ASP A 391 -21.33 17.20 6.62
N HIS A 392 -21.06 18.24 5.82
CA HIS A 392 -20.76 18.07 4.40
C HIS A 392 -19.26 17.87 4.18
N MET A 393 -18.91 16.92 3.30
CA MET A 393 -17.53 16.73 2.82
C MET A 393 -17.22 17.84 1.81
N GLU A 394 -16.06 18.46 1.92
CA GLU A 394 -15.63 19.50 0.98
C GLU A 394 -15.55 18.97 -0.47
N ASP A 395 -15.80 19.87 -1.43
CA ASP A 395 -15.88 19.52 -2.84
C ASP A 395 -14.53 19.72 -3.54
N ALA A 396 -13.72 18.66 -3.64
CA ALA A 396 -12.65 18.60 -4.61
C ALA A 396 -13.21 18.35 -6.02
N THR A 397 -12.45 18.66 -7.05
CA THR A 397 -12.89 18.47 -8.44
C THR A 397 -12.89 17.01 -8.87
N ALA A 398 -13.56 16.70 -9.98
CA ALA A 398 -13.50 15.37 -10.58
C ALA A 398 -12.06 14.97 -10.96
N ALA A 399 -11.23 15.94 -11.36
CA ALA A 399 -9.81 15.74 -11.67
C ALA A 399 -9.03 15.28 -10.44
N GLY A 400 -9.12 16.01 -9.30
CA GLY A 400 -8.43 15.64 -8.06
C GLY A 400 -8.91 14.30 -7.49
N ARG A 401 -10.24 14.06 -7.47
CA ARG A 401 -10.82 12.77 -7.07
C ARG A 401 -10.35 11.62 -7.98
N GLY A 402 -10.05 11.92 -9.24
CA GLY A 402 -9.55 10.98 -10.24
C GLY A 402 -8.19 10.37 -9.94
N TYR A 403 -7.36 10.99 -9.09
CA TYR A 403 -6.03 10.50 -8.72
C TYR A 403 -6.06 9.11 -8.04
N GLY A 404 -7.22 8.65 -7.60
CA GLY A 404 -7.37 7.34 -6.97
C GLY A 404 -7.22 6.14 -7.92
N VAL A 405 -7.37 6.30 -9.24
CA VAL A 405 -7.22 5.24 -10.26
C VAL A 405 -5.93 5.41 -11.05
N ALA A 406 -5.43 4.32 -11.63
CA ALA A 406 -4.32 4.37 -12.57
C ALA A 406 -4.74 5.14 -13.84
N GLY A 407 -3.86 5.97 -14.37
CA GLY A 407 -4.15 6.89 -15.46
C GLY A 407 -4.87 8.18 -15.03
N GLY A 408 -5.33 8.26 -13.78
CA GLY A 408 -6.12 9.39 -13.29
C GLY A 408 -5.31 10.66 -13.12
N VAL A 409 -4.07 10.56 -12.70
CA VAL A 409 -3.16 11.71 -12.53
C VAL A 409 -2.87 12.34 -13.88
N ALA A 410 -2.39 11.57 -14.83
CA ALA A 410 -2.05 12.07 -16.16
C ALA A 410 -3.29 12.61 -16.89
N SER A 411 -4.45 11.97 -16.74
CA SER A 411 -5.72 12.45 -17.30
C SER A 411 -6.15 13.79 -16.71
N ALA A 412 -5.95 14.00 -15.41
CA ALA A 412 -6.24 15.26 -14.74
C ALA A 412 -5.34 16.39 -15.26
N ILE A 413 -4.03 16.12 -15.34
CA ILE A 413 -3.04 17.08 -15.86
C ILE A 413 -3.36 17.41 -17.33
N GLU A 414 -3.67 16.41 -18.15
CA GLU A 414 -4.08 16.62 -19.55
C GLU A 414 -5.32 17.49 -19.67
N ALA A 415 -6.32 17.26 -18.82
CA ALA A 415 -7.54 18.06 -18.79
C ALA A 415 -7.24 19.54 -18.44
N CYS A 416 -6.36 19.80 -17.47
CA CYS A 416 -5.91 21.14 -17.13
C CYS A 416 -5.13 21.79 -18.29
N ILE A 417 -4.24 21.05 -18.97
CA ILE A 417 -3.48 21.57 -20.13
C ILE A 417 -4.45 21.95 -21.26
N LYS A 418 -5.39 21.07 -21.59
CA LYS A 418 -6.42 21.35 -22.65
C LYS A 418 -7.25 22.58 -22.34
N ALA A 419 -7.61 22.80 -21.09
CA ALA A 419 -8.44 23.92 -20.68
C ALA A 419 -7.67 25.25 -20.62
N TYR A 420 -6.43 25.24 -20.11
CA TYR A 420 -5.71 26.48 -19.78
C TYR A 420 -4.53 26.80 -20.69
N TYR A 421 -4.09 25.82 -21.51
CA TYR A 421 -2.98 25.96 -22.46
C TYR A 421 -3.36 25.39 -23.84
N PRO A 422 -4.39 25.96 -24.48
CA PRO A 422 -4.91 25.44 -25.77
C PRO A 422 -3.82 25.42 -26.85
N GLY A 423 -3.74 24.30 -27.57
CA GLY A 423 -2.74 24.09 -28.61
C GLY A 423 -1.51 23.32 -28.16
N THR A 424 -1.38 23.01 -26.87
CA THR A 424 -0.33 22.12 -26.39
C THR A 424 -0.77 20.66 -26.50
N GLU A 425 -0.04 19.87 -27.30
CA GLU A 425 -0.24 18.41 -27.36
C GLU A 425 0.44 17.72 -26.20
N VAL A 426 -0.26 16.81 -25.54
CA VAL A 426 0.25 16.01 -24.41
C VAL A 426 0.39 14.57 -24.86
N ARG A 427 1.59 14.01 -24.71
CA ARG A 427 1.85 12.60 -24.89
C ARG A 427 1.93 11.91 -23.53
N ILE A 428 1.02 11.00 -23.27
CA ILE A 428 0.92 10.31 -21.98
C ILE A 428 1.42 8.87 -22.10
N GLU A 429 2.16 8.42 -21.11
CA GLU A 429 2.53 7.03 -20.90
C GLU A 429 2.15 6.60 -19.47
N HIS A 430 1.61 5.40 -19.33
CA HIS A 430 1.18 4.84 -18.05
C HIS A 430 1.94 3.58 -17.70
N ALA A 431 2.25 3.41 -16.42
CA ALA A 431 2.83 2.18 -15.90
C ALA A 431 2.15 1.78 -14.59
N GLU A 432 1.58 0.58 -14.58
CA GLU A 432 0.91 -0.01 -13.42
C GLU A 432 1.71 -1.22 -12.93
N SER A 433 2.10 -1.24 -11.70
CA SER A 433 3.07 -2.12 -11.05
C SER A 433 4.51 -1.66 -11.19
N LEU A 434 5.31 -1.91 -10.16
CA LEU A 434 6.74 -1.56 -10.17
C LEU A 434 7.53 -2.30 -11.28
N THR A 435 7.03 -3.44 -11.74
CA THR A 435 7.63 -4.17 -12.88
C THR A 435 7.46 -3.43 -14.19
N GLU A 436 6.29 -2.86 -14.45
CA GLU A 436 6.02 -2.05 -15.65
C GLU A 436 6.68 -0.68 -15.54
N CYS A 437 6.58 -0.05 -14.38
CA CYS A 437 7.30 1.19 -14.08
C CYS A 437 8.80 1.06 -14.42
N LYS A 438 9.44 -0.04 -14.03
CA LYS A 438 10.83 -0.31 -14.38
C LYS A 438 11.06 -0.40 -15.89
N LYS A 439 10.14 -1.02 -16.64
CA LYS A 439 10.24 -1.12 -18.11
C LYS A 439 10.14 0.26 -18.78
N VAL A 440 9.20 1.08 -18.32
CA VAL A 440 9.00 2.44 -18.85
C VAL A 440 10.22 3.31 -18.58
N LEU A 441 10.82 3.25 -17.38
CA LEU A 441 12.06 3.98 -17.09
C LEU A 441 13.25 3.52 -17.94
N LEU A 442 13.35 2.22 -18.25
CA LEU A 442 14.35 1.73 -19.18
C LEU A 442 14.16 2.30 -20.61
N LEU A 443 12.91 2.43 -21.06
CA LEU A 443 12.58 3.06 -22.35
C LEU A 443 12.84 4.56 -22.33
N ALA A 444 12.53 5.23 -21.21
CA ALA A 444 12.84 6.66 -21.01
C ALA A 444 14.35 6.93 -21.05
N LYS A 445 15.14 6.12 -20.36
CA LYS A 445 16.60 6.16 -20.42
C LYS A 445 17.15 5.93 -21.83
N ALA A 446 16.48 5.12 -22.64
CA ALA A 446 16.83 4.89 -24.05
C ALA A 446 16.32 6.00 -25.00
N GLY A 447 15.79 7.12 -24.48
CA GLY A 447 15.30 8.25 -25.27
C GLY A 447 13.99 8.01 -26.02
N LYS A 448 13.27 6.93 -25.71
CA LYS A 448 12.00 6.57 -26.40
C LYS A 448 10.77 7.28 -25.84
N MET A 449 10.91 7.97 -24.70
CA MET A 449 9.83 8.64 -23.98
C MET A 449 9.94 10.18 -24.02
N ASN A 450 10.71 10.73 -24.95
CA ASN A 450 10.85 12.18 -25.07
C ASN A 450 9.49 12.83 -25.40
N GLY A 451 9.20 13.94 -24.73
CA GLY A 451 7.92 14.65 -24.83
C GLY A 451 6.77 13.99 -24.06
N CYS A 452 7.04 12.94 -23.26
CA CYS A 452 5.98 12.26 -22.50
C CYS A 452 5.81 12.83 -21.10
N LEU A 453 4.55 12.87 -20.64
CA LEU A 453 4.16 12.84 -19.25
C LEU A 453 4.00 11.36 -18.85
N ILE A 454 4.81 10.89 -17.91
CA ILE A 454 4.84 9.48 -17.49
C ILE A 454 4.22 9.35 -16.11
N GLU A 455 3.10 8.65 -16.03
CA GLU A 455 2.49 8.27 -14.77
C GLU A 455 2.94 6.88 -14.33
N GLY A 456 3.54 6.80 -13.13
CA GLY A 456 3.93 5.53 -12.52
C GLY A 456 3.14 5.23 -11.25
N MET A 457 2.49 4.05 -11.20
CA MET A 457 1.75 3.56 -10.04
C MET A 457 2.27 2.20 -9.60
N ALA A 458 2.64 2.07 -8.32
CA ALA A 458 3.11 0.79 -7.77
C ALA A 458 2.00 -0.27 -7.65
N CYS A 459 0.74 0.15 -7.55
CA CYS A 459 -0.42 -0.72 -7.41
C CYS A 459 -1.13 -0.86 -8.76
N PRO A 460 -1.30 -2.08 -9.31
CA PRO A 460 -2.15 -2.30 -10.48
C PRO A 460 -3.59 -1.85 -10.19
N GLY A 461 -4.11 -0.94 -11.01
CA GLY A 461 -5.41 -0.30 -10.83
C GLY A 461 -5.35 1.04 -10.06
N GLY A 462 -4.17 1.48 -9.61
CA GLY A 462 -4.00 2.73 -8.86
C GLY A 462 -4.18 2.60 -7.35
N CYS A 463 -4.41 3.71 -6.66
CA CYS A 463 -4.53 3.76 -5.20
C CYS A 463 -5.72 2.96 -4.66
N ILE A 464 -6.83 2.85 -5.42
CA ILE A 464 -7.99 2.00 -5.06
C ILE A 464 -7.62 0.51 -4.88
N ALA A 465 -6.47 0.08 -5.38
CA ALA A 465 -5.92 -1.25 -5.23
C ALA A 465 -4.77 -1.31 -4.19
N GLY A 466 -4.64 -0.32 -3.32
CA GLY A 466 -3.63 -0.27 -2.28
C GLY A 466 -3.73 -1.41 -1.26
N ALA A 467 -2.67 -1.62 -0.50
CA ALA A 467 -2.57 -2.76 0.41
C ALA A 467 -3.54 -2.67 1.61
N GLY A 468 -3.98 -1.47 1.97
CA GLY A 468 -4.89 -1.19 3.08
C GLY A 468 -6.36 -1.01 2.70
N THR A 469 -6.79 -1.45 1.49
CA THR A 469 -8.19 -1.37 1.04
C THR A 469 -9.06 -2.45 1.66
N ASN A 470 -10.35 -2.15 1.87
CA ASN A 470 -11.34 -3.09 2.41
C ASN A 470 -12.15 -3.83 1.35
N ILE A 471 -12.26 -3.29 0.13
CA ILE A 471 -13.13 -3.82 -0.94
C ILE A 471 -12.34 -4.27 -2.18
N ALA A 472 -13.00 -4.99 -3.07
CA ALA A 472 -12.43 -5.44 -4.33
C ALA A 472 -12.16 -4.28 -5.29
N LEU A 473 -11.14 -4.42 -6.15
CA LEU A 473 -10.75 -3.39 -7.11
C LEU A 473 -11.90 -2.93 -8.00
N GLU A 474 -12.67 -3.87 -8.54
CA GLU A 474 -13.80 -3.57 -9.43
C GLU A 474 -14.89 -2.74 -8.73
N GLN A 475 -15.19 -3.09 -7.47
CA GLN A 475 -16.13 -2.33 -6.66
C GLN A 475 -15.58 -0.93 -6.33
N ALA A 476 -14.31 -0.84 -5.92
CA ALA A 476 -13.66 0.44 -5.61
C ALA A 476 -13.63 1.37 -6.84
N ALA A 477 -13.34 0.84 -8.03
CA ALA A 477 -13.35 1.60 -9.28
C ALA A 477 -14.75 2.16 -9.59
N LYS A 478 -15.79 1.34 -9.41
CA LYS A 478 -17.18 1.75 -9.62
C LYS A 478 -17.61 2.87 -8.65
N GLU A 479 -17.29 2.72 -7.38
CA GLU A 479 -17.66 3.74 -6.36
C GLU A 479 -16.87 5.04 -6.56
N LEU A 480 -15.60 4.96 -6.94
CA LEU A 480 -14.81 6.14 -7.24
C LEU A 480 -15.30 6.85 -8.53
N SER A 481 -15.74 6.11 -9.56
CA SER A 481 -16.35 6.73 -10.77
C SER A 481 -17.57 7.56 -10.40
N LYS A 482 -18.47 7.02 -9.59
CA LYS A 482 -19.66 7.75 -9.11
C LYS A 482 -19.27 9.00 -8.31
N PHE A 483 -18.23 8.89 -7.46
CA PHE A 483 -17.76 9.99 -6.64
C PHE A 483 -17.13 11.11 -7.47
N LYS A 484 -16.42 10.75 -8.54
CA LYS A 484 -15.94 11.71 -9.56
C LYS A 484 -17.09 12.42 -10.27
N GLU A 485 -18.07 11.64 -10.76
CA GLU A 485 -19.23 12.16 -11.50
C GLU A 485 -20.08 13.10 -10.64
N ALA A 486 -20.09 12.91 -9.32
CA ALA A 486 -20.79 13.75 -8.38
C ALA A 486 -20.06 15.06 -8.03
N ALA A 487 -18.82 15.25 -8.49
CA ALA A 487 -18.09 16.50 -8.24
C ALA A 487 -18.74 17.69 -8.95
N HIS A 488 -18.83 18.82 -8.27
CA HIS A 488 -19.42 20.04 -8.83
C HIS A 488 -18.60 20.59 -10.00
N ASP A 489 -17.27 20.64 -9.85
CA ASP A 489 -16.35 21.11 -10.86
C ASP A 489 -15.56 19.93 -11.47
N GLN A 490 -15.32 19.96 -12.78
CA GLN A 490 -14.61 18.88 -13.48
C GLN A 490 -13.08 18.99 -13.32
N ILE A 491 -12.58 20.21 -13.29
CA ILE A 491 -11.15 20.55 -13.14
C ILE A 491 -11.01 21.73 -12.18
N PRO A 492 -9.85 21.87 -11.51
CA PRO A 492 -9.58 23.00 -10.63
C PRO A 492 -9.60 24.32 -11.42
N ARG A 493 -10.10 25.38 -10.80
CA ARG A 493 -10.16 26.72 -11.41
C ARG A 493 -8.80 27.39 -11.26
N LYS A 494 -8.35 28.07 -12.33
CA LYS A 494 -7.16 28.90 -12.26
C LYS A 494 -7.48 30.17 -11.48
N ASN A 495 -6.91 30.33 -10.28
CA ASN A 495 -7.06 31.55 -9.49
C ASN A 495 -6.35 32.70 -10.19
N SER A 496 -7.06 33.78 -10.41
CA SER A 496 -6.63 34.89 -11.25
C SER A 496 -5.63 35.86 -10.61
N GLU A 497 -5.17 35.66 -9.37
CA GLU A 497 -4.26 36.66 -8.72
C GLU A 497 -3.44 36.23 -7.50
N GLN A 498 -3.42 34.99 -7.01
CA GLN A 498 -2.74 34.67 -5.75
C GLN A 498 -1.76 33.47 -5.71
N ASP A 499 -1.54 32.75 -6.79
CA ASP A 499 -0.66 31.56 -6.75
C ASP A 499 0.65 31.75 -7.54
N ALA A 500 1.43 32.75 -7.15
CA ALA A 500 2.75 33.00 -7.74
C ALA A 500 3.89 32.92 -6.69
N GLU A 501 3.82 31.99 -5.74
CA GLU A 501 5.02 31.53 -5.05
C GLU A 501 5.21 30.05 -5.30
N PRO A 502 6.30 29.62 -5.94
CA PRO A 502 6.65 28.20 -6.01
C PRO A 502 6.93 27.75 -4.58
N TYR A 503 6.23 26.70 -4.15
CA TYR A 503 6.56 26.00 -2.91
C TYR A 503 8.04 25.58 -3.00
N GLY A 504 8.87 26.32 -2.27
CA GLY A 504 10.30 26.25 -2.35
C GLY A 504 10.86 24.86 -2.09
N ASP A 505 11.97 24.63 -2.74
CA ASP A 505 12.94 23.55 -2.69
C ASP A 505 12.68 22.42 -1.68
N ALA A 506 12.40 21.21 -2.20
CA ALA A 506 12.35 19.95 -1.47
C ALA A 506 13.74 19.36 -1.26
#